data_41a201f9fd675eedc6df35d5cb1263a8
#
_entry.id   41a201f9fd675eedc6df35d5cb1263a8
#
_cell.length_a   1.000
_cell.length_b   1.000
_cell.length_c   1.000
_cell.angle_alpha   90.00
_cell.angle_beta   90.00
_cell.angle_gamma   90.00
#
_symmetry.space_group_name_H-M   'P 1'
#
loop_
_entity.id
_entity.type
_entity.pdbx_description
1 polymer ?
#
loop_
_entity_poly.entity_id
_entity_poly.type
_entity_poly.pdbx_seq_one_letter_code
_entity_poly.pdbx_strand_id
1 'polypeptide(L)'
;MSYSIINPNLYLISLDQKMTGFHHFISAWLYKSDDIAFLVDPGPRCSVNQLAGALKKIGVRRLDYILLTHIHIDHAGGTGALLAHYPEARIICHPRAVSHMVFPRNLWQGSLKSLGVIAESYGEIIPVPAGAIKFRDRIETPSGDIKAIDTPGHAVHHLCFQFQDYLFAGEAAGIIHCLHQGIYARPTTPPVFKLKTSLSSIDRIMALDVSMICFGHYGFRTDVKQALTTAQSQLLNWVAMVKNQLEKGEDNLDKRIIEGLKTKDPSFANITYLPEDIRRREIYFIGNSLKGMKEYLNAAGPDSDKMPET
;
A
#
# COMPACT_ATOMS: atom_id res chain seq x y z
N MET A 1 -9.29 6.93 -19.82
CA MET A 1 -10.17 6.94 -18.62
C MET A 1 -9.45 6.22 -17.55
N SER A 2 -9.52 6.73 -16.35
CA SER A 2 -8.67 6.26 -15.26
C SER A 2 -9.28 5.16 -14.38
N TYR A 3 -10.21 4.34 -14.89
CA TYR A 3 -10.72 3.19 -14.13
C TYR A 3 -11.00 1.97 -15.00
N SER A 4 -10.87 0.81 -14.39
CA SER A 4 -11.22 -0.51 -14.95
C SER A 4 -12.33 -1.14 -14.12
N ILE A 5 -13.30 -1.75 -14.78
CA ILE A 5 -14.35 -2.56 -14.16
C ILE A 5 -13.78 -3.96 -14.01
N ILE A 6 -13.58 -4.41 -12.76
CA ILE A 6 -13.04 -5.74 -12.47
C ILE A 6 -14.18 -6.77 -12.44
N ASN A 7 -15.30 -6.37 -11.85
CA ASN A 7 -16.59 -7.06 -11.93
C ASN A 7 -17.71 -6.01 -11.73
N PRO A 8 -19.00 -6.37 -11.79
CA PRO A 8 -20.09 -5.40 -11.75
C PRO A 8 -20.05 -4.39 -10.59
N ASN A 9 -19.46 -4.77 -9.46
CA ASN A 9 -19.45 -3.97 -8.24
C ASN A 9 -18.06 -3.49 -7.82
N LEU A 10 -16.98 -4.00 -8.44
CA LEU A 10 -15.60 -3.68 -8.06
C LEU A 10 -14.86 -2.95 -9.17
N TYR A 11 -14.28 -1.81 -8.84
CA TYR A 11 -13.57 -0.93 -9.76
C TYR A 11 -12.16 -0.64 -9.25
N LEU A 12 -11.18 -0.73 -10.15
CA LEU A 12 -9.83 -0.23 -9.94
C LEU A 12 -9.72 1.15 -10.59
N ILE A 13 -9.44 2.17 -9.80
CA ILE A 13 -9.29 3.56 -10.28
C ILE A 13 -7.80 3.90 -10.28
N SER A 14 -7.21 4.10 -11.46
CA SER A 14 -5.82 4.55 -11.59
C SER A 14 -5.70 6.03 -11.23
N LEU A 15 -4.77 6.35 -10.35
CA LEU A 15 -4.48 7.71 -9.89
C LEU A 15 -3.11 8.14 -10.44
N ASP A 16 -3.05 8.31 -11.76
CA ASP A 16 -1.81 8.65 -12.45
C ASP A 16 -1.32 10.06 -12.06
N GLN A 17 -0.03 10.17 -11.78
CA GLN A 17 0.62 11.40 -11.38
C GLN A 17 1.32 12.05 -12.59
N LYS A 18 1.52 13.37 -12.52
CA LYS A 18 2.21 14.11 -13.60
C LYS A 18 3.71 13.81 -13.69
N MET A 19 4.28 13.15 -12.69
CA MET A 19 5.70 12.76 -12.68
C MET A 19 5.96 11.59 -13.63
N THR A 20 7.10 11.62 -14.30
CA THR A 20 7.57 10.55 -15.19
C THR A 20 7.68 9.22 -14.44
N GLY A 21 7.06 8.17 -14.98
CA GLY A 21 7.02 6.84 -14.39
C GLY A 21 5.93 6.62 -13.32
N PHE A 22 5.17 7.66 -12.95
CA PHE A 22 4.12 7.57 -11.92
C PHE A 22 2.71 7.39 -12.52
N HIS A 23 2.62 6.61 -13.58
CA HIS A 23 1.38 6.10 -14.15
C HIS A 23 1.25 4.61 -13.82
N HIS A 24 0.02 4.12 -13.72
CA HIS A 24 -0.29 2.75 -13.28
C HIS A 24 0.50 2.34 -12.02
N PHE A 25 0.49 3.22 -11.03
CA PHE A 25 1.23 3.02 -9.78
C PHE A 25 0.32 3.13 -8.57
N ILE A 26 -0.30 4.29 -8.35
CA ILE A 26 -1.24 4.48 -7.26
C ILE A 26 -2.64 4.16 -7.76
N SER A 27 -3.38 3.38 -7.00
CA SER A 27 -4.76 3.02 -7.31
C SER A 27 -5.65 3.15 -6.09
N ALA A 28 -6.90 3.54 -6.33
CA ALA A 28 -7.97 3.44 -5.37
C ALA A 28 -8.89 2.28 -5.77
N TRP A 29 -9.41 1.55 -4.81
CA TRP A 29 -10.40 0.52 -5.03
C TRP A 29 -11.78 1.02 -4.62
N LEU A 30 -12.74 0.94 -5.52
CA LEU A 30 -14.14 1.25 -5.23
C LEU A 30 -14.96 -0.03 -5.30
N TYR A 31 -15.67 -0.33 -4.21
CA TYR A 31 -16.80 -1.24 -4.24
C TYR A 31 -18.10 -0.43 -4.25
N LYS A 32 -19.03 -0.77 -5.14
CA LYS A 32 -20.33 -0.10 -5.25
C LYS A 32 -21.40 -1.10 -5.61
N SER A 33 -22.42 -1.23 -4.74
CA SER A 33 -23.68 -1.92 -4.99
C SER A 33 -24.85 -0.94 -4.78
N ASP A 34 -26.07 -1.45 -4.80
CA ASP A 34 -27.27 -0.64 -4.48
C ASP A 34 -27.31 -0.27 -2.99
N ASP A 35 -26.74 -1.12 -2.12
CA ASP A 35 -26.82 -0.97 -0.66
C ASP A 35 -25.66 -0.19 -0.06
N ILE A 36 -24.46 -0.28 -0.67
CA ILE A 36 -23.24 0.29 -0.09
C ILE A 36 -22.26 0.73 -1.17
N ALA A 37 -21.57 1.83 -0.90
CA ALA A 37 -20.37 2.23 -1.63
C ALA A 37 -19.25 2.57 -0.66
N PHE A 38 -18.09 1.94 -0.83
CA PHE A 38 -16.88 2.28 -0.11
C PHE A 38 -15.66 2.38 -1.02
N LEU A 39 -14.73 3.21 -0.62
CA LEU A 39 -13.47 3.45 -1.31
C LEU A 39 -12.31 3.02 -0.42
N VAL A 40 -11.34 2.31 -0.97
CA VAL A 40 -10.07 1.97 -0.29
C VAL A 40 -8.97 2.83 -0.87
N ASP A 41 -8.26 3.54 0.00
CA ASP A 41 -7.11 4.40 -0.29
C ASP A 41 -7.39 5.45 -1.38
N PRO A 42 -7.83 6.67 -1.00
CA PRO A 42 -8.16 7.72 -1.96
C PRO A 42 -6.96 8.31 -2.71
N GLY A 43 -5.75 7.84 -2.41
CA GLY A 43 -4.53 8.33 -3.04
C GLY A 43 -4.04 9.68 -2.49
N PRO A 44 -3.08 10.32 -3.18
CA PRO A 44 -2.53 11.60 -2.77
C PRO A 44 -3.50 12.75 -3.05
N ARG A 45 -3.29 13.87 -2.36
CA ARG A 45 -4.15 15.07 -2.52
C ARG A 45 -4.26 15.55 -3.97
N CYS A 46 -3.16 15.55 -4.71
CA CYS A 46 -3.13 16.05 -6.08
C CYS A 46 -4.06 15.29 -7.05
N SER A 47 -4.42 14.02 -6.73
CA SER A 47 -5.28 13.19 -7.58
C SER A 47 -6.77 13.25 -7.20
N VAL A 48 -7.17 13.98 -6.16
CA VAL A 48 -8.55 13.98 -5.65
C VAL A 48 -9.57 14.42 -6.72
N ASN A 49 -9.27 15.44 -7.52
CA ASN A 49 -10.17 15.87 -8.60
C ASN A 49 -10.34 14.79 -9.68
N GLN A 50 -9.27 14.06 -10.00
CA GLN A 50 -9.32 12.93 -10.93
C GLN A 50 -10.17 11.80 -10.36
N LEU A 51 -9.97 11.47 -9.08
CA LEU A 51 -10.73 10.46 -8.35
C LEU A 51 -12.22 10.83 -8.29
N ALA A 52 -12.56 12.04 -7.84
CA ALA A 52 -13.95 12.51 -7.78
C ALA A 52 -14.64 12.49 -9.16
N GLY A 53 -13.90 12.86 -10.22
CA GLY A 53 -14.37 12.76 -11.59
C GLY A 53 -14.65 11.31 -12.04
N ALA A 54 -13.82 10.35 -11.64
CA ALA A 54 -14.03 8.93 -11.90
C ALA A 54 -15.25 8.40 -11.13
N LEU A 55 -15.34 8.68 -9.82
CA LEU A 55 -16.49 8.31 -8.99
C LEU A 55 -17.81 8.85 -9.54
N LYS A 56 -17.84 10.11 -9.99
CA LYS A 56 -19.01 10.69 -10.64
C LYS A 56 -19.40 9.95 -11.93
N LYS A 57 -18.42 9.58 -12.77
CA LYS A 57 -18.66 8.83 -14.02
C LYS A 57 -19.19 7.41 -13.76
N ILE A 58 -18.73 6.76 -12.68
CA ILE A 58 -19.23 5.45 -12.22
C ILE A 58 -20.64 5.59 -11.61
N GLY A 59 -21.10 6.82 -11.35
CA GLY A 59 -22.42 7.08 -10.75
C GLY A 59 -22.43 6.93 -9.23
N VAL A 60 -21.31 7.18 -8.56
CA VAL A 60 -21.23 7.21 -7.09
C VAL A 60 -21.81 8.52 -6.60
N ARG A 61 -23.00 8.48 -6.02
CA ARG A 61 -23.68 9.64 -5.43
C ARG A 61 -23.36 9.84 -3.96
N ARG A 62 -23.03 8.75 -3.25
CA ARG A 62 -22.67 8.70 -1.84
C ARG A 62 -21.54 7.71 -1.65
N LEU A 63 -20.59 8.03 -0.79
CA LEU A 63 -19.66 7.08 -0.19
C LEU A 63 -20.08 6.88 1.26
N ASP A 64 -20.27 5.62 1.65
CA ASP A 64 -20.57 5.28 3.05
C ASP A 64 -19.27 5.25 3.86
N TYR A 65 -18.19 4.72 3.25
CA TYR A 65 -16.91 4.60 3.91
C TYR A 65 -15.74 4.95 2.97
N ILE A 66 -14.70 5.51 3.59
CA ILE A 66 -13.34 5.58 3.03
C ILE A 66 -12.46 4.77 3.98
N LEU A 67 -11.92 3.66 3.48
CA LEU A 67 -11.09 2.70 4.22
C LEU A 67 -9.64 3.02 3.92
N LEU A 68 -8.83 3.29 4.95
CA LEU A 68 -7.41 3.59 4.78
C LEU A 68 -6.60 2.37 5.22
N THR A 69 -5.90 1.74 4.28
CA THR A 69 -5.01 0.64 4.62
C THR A 69 -3.90 1.12 5.54
N HIS A 70 -3.36 2.28 5.27
CA HIS A 70 -2.41 2.98 6.11
C HIS A 70 -2.38 4.47 5.72
N ILE A 71 -1.56 5.28 6.39
CA ILE A 71 -1.62 6.73 6.21
C ILE A 71 -0.42 7.34 5.47
N HIS A 72 0.36 6.56 4.72
CA HIS A 72 1.29 7.18 3.79
C HIS A 72 0.53 8.07 2.81
N ILE A 73 1.17 9.17 2.39
CA ILE A 73 0.47 10.25 1.70
C ILE A 73 -0.02 9.90 0.30
N ASP A 74 0.55 8.89 -0.30
CA ASP A 74 0.13 8.30 -1.57
C ASP A 74 -1.12 7.41 -1.45
N HIS A 75 -1.51 7.01 -0.24
CA HIS A 75 -2.75 6.27 0.04
C HIS A 75 -3.80 7.15 0.71
N ALA A 76 -3.43 7.90 1.74
CA ALA A 76 -4.37 8.64 2.57
C ALA A 76 -4.34 10.16 2.40
N GLY A 77 -3.36 10.72 1.67
CA GLY A 77 -3.16 12.17 1.56
C GLY A 77 -4.34 12.94 0.99
N GLY A 78 -5.14 12.31 0.16
CA GLY A 78 -6.35 12.86 -0.44
C GLY A 78 -7.60 12.83 0.42
N THR A 79 -7.59 12.13 1.56
CA THR A 79 -8.80 11.86 2.36
C THR A 79 -9.55 13.12 2.77
N GLY A 80 -8.86 14.10 3.37
CA GLY A 80 -9.51 15.35 3.81
C GLY A 80 -10.06 16.17 2.66
N ALA A 81 -9.38 16.17 1.50
CA ALA A 81 -9.88 16.85 0.31
C ALA A 81 -11.08 16.13 -0.33
N LEU A 82 -11.12 14.79 -0.28
CA LEU A 82 -12.23 14.00 -0.82
C LEU A 82 -13.52 14.20 0.00
N LEU A 83 -13.41 14.47 1.29
CA LEU A 83 -14.59 14.78 2.14
C LEU A 83 -15.36 16.04 1.68
N ALA A 84 -14.72 16.97 0.95
CA ALA A 84 -15.44 18.08 0.34
C ALA A 84 -16.44 17.62 -0.74
N HIS A 85 -16.21 16.47 -1.36
CA HIS A 85 -17.10 15.86 -2.36
C HIS A 85 -18.09 14.86 -1.72
N TYR A 86 -17.71 14.22 -0.60
CA TYR A 86 -18.48 13.18 0.09
C TYR A 86 -18.48 13.44 1.61
N PRO A 87 -19.16 14.50 2.10
CA PRO A 87 -19.05 14.96 3.50
C PRO A 87 -19.61 13.96 4.52
N GLU A 88 -20.49 13.06 4.09
CA GLU A 88 -21.11 12.03 4.96
C GLU A 88 -20.26 10.74 5.05
N ALA A 89 -19.18 10.63 4.29
CA ALA A 89 -18.32 9.45 4.30
C ALA A 89 -17.65 9.28 5.66
N ARG A 90 -17.68 8.06 6.21
CA ARG A 90 -16.99 7.71 7.45
C ARG A 90 -15.60 7.16 7.12
N ILE A 91 -14.60 7.68 7.82
CA ILE A 91 -13.22 7.25 7.62
C ILE A 91 -12.90 6.12 8.58
N ILE A 92 -12.42 5.01 8.05
CA ILE A 92 -11.91 3.88 8.83
C ILE A 92 -10.41 3.82 8.65
N CYS A 93 -9.67 4.01 9.71
CA CYS A 93 -8.22 3.85 9.73
C CYS A 93 -7.79 3.24 11.07
N HIS A 94 -6.56 2.74 11.12
CA HIS A 94 -6.00 2.20 12.36
C HIS A 94 -6.03 3.26 13.49
N PRO A 95 -6.35 2.90 14.77
CA PRO A 95 -6.42 3.86 15.88
C PRO A 95 -5.16 4.72 16.04
N ARG A 96 -3.96 4.16 15.83
CA ARG A 96 -2.69 4.90 15.86
C ARG A 96 -2.54 5.94 14.76
N ALA A 97 -3.35 5.88 13.71
CA ALA A 97 -3.33 6.83 12.59
C ALA A 97 -4.20 8.06 12.83
N VAL A 98 -5.17 7.99 13.75
CA VAL A 98 -6.21 9.02 13.93
C VAL A 98 -5.62 10.39 14.18
N SER A 99 -4.69 10.52 15.13
CA SER A 99 -4.07 11.81 15.47
C SER A 99 -3.33 12.44 14.29
N HIS A 100 -2.69 11.61 13.47
CA HIS A 100 -1.96 12.05 12.27
C HIS A 100 -2.89 12.48 11.13
N MET A 101 -4.11 11.94 11.05
CA MET A 101 -5.11 12.37 10.07
C MET A 101 -5.82 13.66 10.52
N VAL A 102 -6.04 13.82 11.83
CA VAL A 102 -6.67 15.04 12.38
C VAL A 102 -5.69 16.21 12.42
N PHE A 103 -4.42 15.94 12.77
CA PHE A 103 -3.35 16.93 12.85
C PHE A 103 -2.18 16.51 11.97
N PRO A 104 -2.28 16.64 10.61
CA PRO A 104 -1.36 15.99 9.68
C PRO A 104 0.01 16.66 9.56
N ARG A 105 0.31 17.72 10.30
CA ARG A 105 1.56 18.47 10.19
C ARG A 105 2.81 17.58 10.30
N ASN A 106 2.86 16.70 11.31
CA ASN A 106 4.01 15.81 11.50
C ASN A 106 4.10 14.74 10.41
N LEU A 107 2.96 14.21 9.96
CA LEU A 107 2.90 13.29 8.84
C LEU A 107 3.42 13.96 7.56
N TRP A 108 2.99 15.18 7.28
CA TRP A 108 3.45 15.95 6.13
C TRP A 108 4.96 16.23 6.18
N GLN A 109 5.47 16.72 7.32
CA GLN A 109 6.91 16.97 7.50
C GLN A 109 7.75 15.70 7.37
N GLY A 110 7.28 14.58 7.92
CA GLY A 110 7.90 13.26 7.75
C GLY A 110 7.94 12.82 6.28
N SER A 111 6.86 13.05 5.55
CA SER A 111 6.77 12.74 4.12
C SER A 111 7.71 13.59 3.27
N LEU A 112 7.81 14.89 3.55
CA LEU A 112 8.78 15.78 2.89
C LEU A 112 10.22 15.31 3.14
N LYS A 113 10.53 14.90 4.37
CA LYS A 113 11.87 14.42 4.73
C LYS A 113 12.22 13.10 4.01
N SER A 114 11.26 12.20 3.82
CA SER A 114 11.50 10.86 3.26
C SER A 114 11.38 10.81 1.74
N LEU A 115 10.49 11.60 1.13
CA LEU A 115 10.15 11.54 -0.29
C LEU A 115 10.55 12.80 -1.07
N GLY A 116 10.84 13.93 -0.39
CA GLY A 116 11.26 15.19 -1.04
C GLY A 116 10.27 15.65 -2.11
N VAL A 117 10.76 15.87 -3.32
CA VAL A 117 9.97 16.35 -4.49
C VAL A 117 8.75 15.47 -4.78
N ILE A 118 8.80 14.17 -4.46
CA ILE A 118 7.64 13.27 -4.64
C ILE A 118 6.53 13.71 -3.69
N ALA A 119 6.84 13.97 -2.41
CA ALA A 119 5.86 14.47 -1.45
C ALA A 119 5.28 15.82 -1.88
N GLU A 120 6.12 16.75 -2.34
CA GLU A 120 5.66 18.04 -2.86
C GLU A 120 4.67 17.89 -4.01
N SER A 121 4.94 16.96 -4.93
CA SER A 121 4.04 16.67 -6.07
C SER A 121 2.73 16.03 -5.64
N TYR A 122 2.70 15.24 -4.56
CA TYR A 122 1.48 14.66 -3.99
C TYR A 122 0.60 15.71 -3.31
N GLY A 123 1.22 16.78 -2.80
CA GLY A 123 0.55 17.91 -2.18
C GLY A 123 0.26 17.71 -0.70
N GLU A 124 0.20 18.84 0.01
CA GLU A 124 0.01 18.88 1.46
C GLU A 124 -1.35 18.28 1.88
N ILE A 125 -1.35 17.51 2.97
CA ILE A 125 -2.51 16.81 3.49
C ILE A 125 -3.50 17.82 4.11
N ILE A 126 -4.78 17.72 3.76
CA ILE A 126 -5.86 18.46 4.43
C ILE A 126 -6.30 17.67 5.67
N PRO A 127 -6.43 18.32 6.85
CA PRO A 127 -6.94 17.67 8.06
C PRO A 127 -8.28 16.98 7.85
N VAL A 128 -8.43 15.81 8.44
CA VAL A 128 -9.70 15.09 8.50
C VAL A 128 -10.41 15.46 9.81
N PRO A 129 -11.68 15.89 9.79
CA PRO A 129 -12.45 16.14 11.01
C PRO A 129 -12.49 14.91 11.90
N ALA A 130 -12.15 15.05 13.19
CA ALA A 130 -12.11 13.91 14.13
C ALA A 130 -13.46 13.16 14.19
N GLY A 131 -14.58 13.87 14.06
CA GLY A 131 -15.92 13.28 14.03
C GLY A 131 -16.21 12.37 12.83
N ALA A 132 -15.46 12.52 11.72
CA ALA A 132 -15.59 11.67 10.54
C ALA A 132 -14.88 10.32 10.70
N ILE A 133 -13.90 10.20 11.61
CA ILE A 133 -13.13 8.97 11.82
C ILE A 133 -13.83 8.05 12.81
N LYS A 134 -14.12 6.81 12.40
CA LYS A 134 -14.88 5.83 13.18
C LYS A 134 -14.23 4.43 13.03
N PHE A 135 -13.17 4.16 13.79
CA PHE A 135 -12.57 2.83 13.76
C PHE A 135 -13.52 1.78 14.34
N ARG A 136 -13.65 0.70 13.60
CA ARG A 136 -14.24 -0.58 14.01
C ARG A 136 -13.51 -1.69 13.26
N ASP A 137 -13.22 -2.79 13.93
CA ASP A 137 -12.62 -3.99 13.32
C ASP A 137 -13.62 -4.75 12.46
N ARG A 138 -14.91 -4.57 12.70
CA ARG A 138 -16.02 -5.12 11.88
C ARG A 138 -17.11 -4.06 11.67
N ILE A 139 -17.50 -3.90 10.41
CA ILE A 139 -18.58 -3.00 10.01
C ILE A 139 -19.63 -3.86 9.31
N GLU A 140 -20.78 -4.01 9.96
CA GLU A 140 -21.92 -4.73 9.39
C GLU A 140 -22.56 -3.87 8.29
N THR A 141 -22.81 -4.49 7.12
CA THR A 141 -23.50 -3.88 6.00
C THR A 141 -24.53 -4.86 5.41
N PRO A 142 -25.54 -4.38 4.70
CA PRO A 142 -26.54 -5.29 4.08
C PRO A 142 -25.92 -6.28 3.09
N SER A 143 -24.81 -5.91 2.44
CA SER A 143 -24.10 -6.74 1.45
C SER A 143 -23.01 -7.62 2.05
N GLY A 144 -22.86 -7.65 3.38
CA GLY A 144 -21.81 -8.40 4.11
C GLY A 144 -20.95 -7.50 4.98
N ASP A 145 -20.07 -8.10 5.75
CA ASP A 145 -19.23 -7.36 6.70
C ASP A 145 -17.92 -6.90 6.07
N ILE A 146 -17.55 -5.64 6.32
CA ILE A 146 -16.19 -5.18 6.10
C ILE A 146 -15.40 -5.49 7.38
N LYS A 147 -14.34 -6.29 7.26
CA LYS A 147 -13.45 -6.64 8.38
C LYS A 147 -12.12 -5.93 8.22
N ALA A 148 -11.73 -5.14 9.22
CA ALA A 148 -10.41 -4.54 9.31
C ALA A 148 -9.47 -5.53 10.04
N ILE A 149 -8.36 -5.87 9.41
CA ILE A 149 -7.39 -6.85 9.89
C ILE A 149 -6.08 -6.14 10.13
N ASP A 150 -5.63 -6.15 11.38
CA ASP A 150 -4.35 -5.54 11.75
C ASP A 150 -3.18 -6.29 11.12
N THR A 151 -2.43 -5.60 10.26
CA THR A 151 -1.34 -6.16 9.45
C THR A 151 -0.10 -5.26 9.48
N PRO A 152 0.48 -5.00 10.67
CA PRO A 152 1.68 -4.21 10.78
C PRO A 152 2.85 -4.87 10.05
N GLY A 153 3.78 -4.06 9.55
CA GLY A 153 4.95 -4.53 8.80
C GLY A 153 5.46 -3.44 7.88
N HIS A 154 4.72 -3.12 6.83
CA HIS A 154 4.97 -1.96 5.99
C HIS A 154 4.83 -0.63 6.77
N ALA A 155 3.82 -0.54 7.62
CA ALA A 155 3.61 0.54 8.58
C ALA A 155 3.02 -0.02 9.88
N VAL A 156 3.27 0.63 11.03
CA VAL A 156 2.75 0.21 12.34
C VAL A 156 1.22 0.37 12.47
N HIS A 157 0.63 1.12 11.58
CA HIS A 157 -0.81 1.40 11.50
C HIS A 157 -1.43 0.80 10.22
N HIS A 158 -0.85 -0.27 9.69
CA HIS A 158 -1.34 -0.90 8.47
C HIS A 158 -2.50 -1.85 8.79
N LEU A 159 -3.57 -1.74 7.98
CA LEU A 159 -4.75 -2.62 7.97
C LEU A 159 -4.90 -3.23 6.59
N CYS A 160 -5.28 -4.50 6.54
CA CYS A 160 -5.97 -5.04 5.38
C CYS A 160 -7.48 -5.01 5.62
N PHE A 161 -8.27 -4.93 4.54
CA PHE A 161 -9.72 -5.03 4.64
C PHE A 161 -10.20 -6.24 3.87
N GLN A 162 -10.99 -7.10 4.53
CA GLN A 162 -11.73 -8.17 3.87
C GLN A 162 -13.19 -7.74 3.69
N PHE A 163 -13.71 -7.92 2.50
CA PHE A 163 -15.14 -7.77 2.21
C PHE A 163 -15.55 -8.84 1.19
N GLN A 164 -16.50 -9.68 1.58
CA GLN A 164 -16.85 -10.86 0.77
C GLN A 164 -15.58 -11.66 0.42
N ASP A 165 -15.37 -11.95 -0.87
CA ASP A 165 -14.23 -12.71 -1.41
C ASP A 165 -13.00 -11.83 -1.74
N TYR A 166 -13.05 -10.54 -1.40
CA TYR A 166 -11.96 -9.59 -1.69
C TYR A 166 -11.12 -9.30 -0.46
N LEU A 167 -9.81 -9.30 -0.65
CA LEU A 167 -8.83 -8.78 0.30
C LEU A 167 -8.18 -7.53 -0.27
N PHE A 168 -8.46 -6.37 0.31
CA PHE A 168 -7.75 -5.13 0.03
C PHE A 168 -6.50 -5.09 0.91
N ALA A 169 -5.38 -5.46 0.32
CA ALA A 169 -4.16 -5.78 1.07
C ALA A 169 -3.23 -4.57 1.29
N GLY A 170 -3.54 -3.41 0.70
CA GLY A 170 -2.61 -2.28 0.73
C GLY A 170 -1.23 -2.70 0.27
N GLU A 171 -0.24 -2.56 1.14
CA GLU A 171 1.16 -2.96 0.90
C GLU A 171 1.64 -4.11 1.80
N ALA A 172 0.72 -4.80 2.53
CA ALA A 172 1.10 -5.92 3.39
C ALA A 172 1.79 -7.06 2.64
N ALA A 173 1.45 -7.26 1.37
CA ALA A 173 2.03 -8.27 0.48
C ALA A 173 2.95 -7.67 -0.60
N GLY A 174 3.48 -6.45 -0.37
CA GLY A 174 4.30 -5.74 -1.34
C GLY A 174 3.50 -5.13 -2.48
N ILE A 175 4.14 -4.96 -3.64
CA ILE A 175 3.53 -4.43 -4.87
C ILE A 175 3.69 -5.41 -6.03
N ILE A 176 2.85 -5.26 -7.04
CA ILE A 176 2.93 -6.04 -8.29
C ILE A 176 2.80 -5.14 -9.53
N HIS A 177 3.35 -5.63 -10.65
CA HIS A 177 2.99 -5.19 -11.99
C HIS A 177 2.75 -6.43 -12.87
N CYS A 178 1.56 -6.52 -13.47
CA CYS A 178 1.25 -7.56 -14.44
C CYS A 178 1.86 -7.19 -15.79
N LEU A 179 2.73 -8.03 -16.33
CA LEU A 179 3.44 -7.86 -17.59
C LEU A 179 3.09 -9.02 -18.54
N HIS A 180 3.36 -8.87 -19.83
CA HIS A 180 3.20 -9.96 -20.79
C HIS A 180 4.10 -11.17 -20.46
N GLN A 181 5.29 -10.91 -19.91
CA GLN A 181 6.29 -11.93 -19.57
C GLN A 181 6.09 -12.55 -18.19
N GLY A 182 5.10 -12.10 -17.44
CA GLY A 182 4.84 -12.56 -16.07
C GLY A 182 4.54 -11.42 -15.12
N ILE A 183 4.77 -11.64 -13.83
CA ILE A 183 4.49 -10.65 -12.79
C ILE A 183 5.80 -10.14 -12.23
N TYR A 184 5.99 -8.83 -12.28
CA TYR A 184 6.96 -8.17 -11.42
C TYR A 184 6.36 -7.98 -10.04
N ALA A 185 7.10 -8.36 -9.00
CA ALA A 185 6.71 -8.15 -7.61
C ALA A 185 7.94 -7.81 -6.77
N ARG A 186 7.74 -7.02 -5.72
CA ARG A 186 8.74 -6.74 -4.70
C ARG A 186 8.10 -6.43 -3.34
N PRO A 187 8.82 -6.66 -2.24
CA PRO A 187 8.38 -6.23 -0.92
C PRO A 187 8.45 -4.71 -0.77
N THR A 188 7.68 -4.19 0.17
CA THR A 188 7.65 -2.79 0.59
C THR A 188 7.99 -2.71 2.07
N THR A 189 9.24 -2.44 2.36
CA THR A 189 9.83 -2.51 3.71
C THR A 189 10.57 -1.22 4.08
N PRO A 190 9.86 -0.06 4.11
CA PRO A 190 10.51 1.18 4.54
C PRO A 190 10.93 1.08 6.03
N PRO A 191 11.83 1.96 6.52
CA PRO A 191 12.05 2.10 7.96
C PRO A 191 10.73 2.48 8.69
N VAL A 192 10.34 1.86 9.83
CA VAL A 192 11.03 0.89 10.68
C VAL A 192 10.53 -0.53 10.36
N PHE A 193 11.24 -1.24 9.50
CA PHE A 193 10.88 -2.60 9.09
C PHE A 193 11.16 -3.63 10.18
N LYS A 194 10.29 -4.65 10.32
CA LYS A 194 10.44 -5.80 11.23
C LYS A 194 10.00 -7.08 10.53
N LEU A 195 10.95 -7.97 10.26
CA LEU A 195 10.72 -9.17 9.45
C LEU A 195 9.63 -10.08 10.04
N LYS A 196 9.74 -10.44 11.33
CA LYS A 196 8.77 -11.35 11.98
C LYS A 196 7.36 -10.76 11.99
N THR A 197 7.24 -9.45 12.25
CA THR A 197 5.97 -8.74 12.24
C THR A 197 5.33 -8.81 10.86
N SER A 198 6.10 -8.54 9.79
CA SER A 198 5.62 -8.60 8.41
C SER A 198 5.18 -10.01 8.02
N LEU A 199 5.98 -11.03 8.36
CA LEU A 199 5.64 -12.44 8.10
C LEU A 199 4.36 -12.85 8.82
N SER A 200 4.24 -12.51 10.13
CA SER A 200 3.02 -12.80 10.91
C SER A 200 1.78 -12.12 10.34
N SER A 201 1.92 -10.92 9.76
CA SER A 201 0.82 -10.24 9.08
C SER A 201 0.39 -10.96 7.81
N ILE A 202 1.36 -11.44 7.01
CA ILE A 202 1.05 -12.25 5.82
C ILE A 202 0.40 -13.58 6.20
N ASP A 203 0.89 -14.28 7.25
CA ASP A 203 0.27 -15.52 7.76
C ASP A 203 -1.19 -15.28 8.14
N ARG A 204 -1.48 -14.15 8.79
CA ARG A 204 -2.86 -13.79 9.20
C ARG A 204 -3.80 -13.63 8.02
N ILE A 205 -3.36 -12.95 6.95
CA ILE A 205 -4.19 -12.78 5.75
C ILE A 205 -4.21 -14.03 4.86
N MET A 206 -3.20 -14.89 4.92
CA MET A 206 -3.17 -16.19 4.22
C MET A 206 -4.19 -17.18 4.77
N ALA A 207 -4.59 -17.03 6.04
CA ALA A 207 -5.62 -17.86 6.66
C ALA A 207 -7.06 -17.47 6.27
N LEU A 208 -7.23 -16.38 5.50
CA LEU A 208 -8.55 -15.91 5.06
C LEU A 208 -9.04 -16.71 3.85
N ASP A 209 -10.34 -16.94 3.82
CA ASP A 209 -11.03 -17.49 2.65
C ASP A 209 -11.43 -16.33 1.74
N VAL A 210 -10.60 -16.05 0.73
CA VAL A 210 -10.78 -14.98 -0.26
C VAL A 210 -10.32 -15.46 -1.63
N SER A 211 -11.00 -15.01 -2.66
CA SER A 211 -10.70 -15.39 -4.06
C SER A 211 -9.90 -14.33 -4.82
N MET A 212 -9.78 -13.13 -4.27
CA MET A 212 -9.04 -12.02 -4.90
C MET A 212 -8.29 -11.18 -3.88
N ILE A 213 -7.02 -10.89 -4.17
CA ILE A 213 -6.20 -9.92 -3.46
C ILE A 213 -6.02 -8.66 -4.32
N CYS A 214 -6.37 -7.51 -3.74
CA CYS A 214 -6.30 -6.17 -4.34
C CYS A 214 -5.14 -5.41 -3.68
N PHE A 215 -4.14 -5.03 -4.49
CA PHE A 215 -2.95 -4.33 -4.01
C PHE A 215 -3.18 -2.81 -3.97
N GLY A 216 -2.49 -2.12 -3.08
CA GLY A 216 -2.53 -0.65 -3.00
C GLY A 216 -1.79 0.03 -4.16
N HIS A 217 -0.71 -0.59 -4.64
CA HIS A 217 -0.01 -0.20 -5.86
C HIS A 217 -0.40 -1.12 -7.01
N TYR A 218 -1.36 -0.69 -7.76
CA TYR A 218 -1.91 -1.09 -9.03
C TYR A 218 -1.96 -2.60 -9.32
N GLY A 219 -3.15 -3.17 -9.21
CA GLY A 219 -3.44 -4.51 -9.68
C GLY A 219 -4.06 -5.43 -8.64
N PHE A 220 -4.40 -6.62 -9.11
CA PHE A 220 -5.00 -7.68 -8.30
C PHE A 220 -4.50 -9.05 -8.76
N ARG A 221 -4.71 -10.06 -7.93
CA ARG A 221 -4.48 -11.48 -8.25
C ARG A 221 -5.64 -12.32 -7.77
N THR A 222 -5.96 -13.38 -8.51
CA THR A 222 -6.96 -14.39 -8.15
C THR A 222 -6.31 -15.66 -7.58
N ASP A 223 -5.03 -15.86 -7.79
CA ASP A 223 -4.20 -16.89 -7.16
C ASP A 223 -3.63 -16.40 -5.82
N VAL A 224 -4.52 -16.03 -4.90
CA VAL A 224 -4.22 -15.34 -3.63
C VAL A 224 -3.13 -16.05 -2.85
N LYS A 225 -3.25 -17.38 -2.67
CA LYS A 225 -2.27 -18.18 -1.92
C LYS A 225 -0.88 -18.09 -2.54
N GLN A 226 -0.78 -18.15 -3.87
CA GLN A 226 0.50 -18.04 -4.58
C GLN A 226 1.10 -16.63 -4.41
N ALA A 227 0.27 -15.59 -4.50
CA ALA A 227 0.72 -14.21 -4.32
C ALA A 227 1.29 -13.98 -2.91
N LEU A 228 0.59 -14.46 -1.87
CA LEU A 228 1.03 -14.34 -0.48
C LEU A 228 2.29 -15.20 -0.18
N THR A 229 2.36 -16.41 -0.73
CA THR A 229 3.58 -17.25 -0.63
C THR A 229 4.78 -16.58 -1.29
N THR A 230 4.57 -15.94 -2.45
CA THR A 230 5.62 -15.15 -3.11
C THR A 230 6.08 -14.00 -2.24
N ALA A 231 5.15 -13.25 -1.63
CA ALA A 231 5.48 -12.13 -0.73
C ALA A 231 6.29 -12.58 0.49
N GLN A 232 5.92 -13.70 1.14
CA GLN A 232 6.70 -14.29 2.24
C GLN A 232 8.11 -14.68 1.81
N SER A 233 8.20 -15.40 0.69
CA SER A 233 9.49 -15.84 0.14
C SER A 233 10.39 -14.66 -0.20
N GLN A 234 9.80 -13.59 -0.76
CA GLN A 234 10.55 -12.36 -1.06
C GLN A 234 11.09 -11.70 0.21
N LEU A 235 10.29 -11.56 1.28
CA LEU A 235 10.76 -10.99 2.54
C LEU A 235 11.97 -11.76 3.10
N LEU A 236 11.89 -13.09 3.14
CA LEU A 236 12.97 -13.94 3.63
C LEU A 236 14.23 -13.85 2.74
N ASN A 237 14.04 -13.99 1.44
CA ASN A 237 15.15 -14.01 0.48
C ASN A 237 15.83 -12.65 0.37
N TRP A 238 15.08 -11.54 0.42
CA TRP A 238 15.64 -10.20 0.34
C TRP A 238 16.44 -9.87 1.60
N VAL A 239 15.93 -10.17 2.79
CA VAL A 239 16.68 -9.96 4.04
C VAL A 239 17.95 -10.82 4.07
N ALA A 240 17.87 -12.08 3.64
CA ALA A 240 19.06 -12.96 3.52
C ALA A 240 20.07 -12.42 2.49
N MET A 241 19.62 -11.89 1.35
CA MET A 241 20.47 -11.28 0.34
C MET A 241 21.16 -10.03 0.90
N VAL A 242 20.42 -9.12 1.55
CA VAL A 242 20.98 -7.91 2.17
C VAL A 242 22.05 -8.29 3.19
N LYS A 243 21.76 -9.24 4.10
CA LYS A 243 22.72 -9.74 5.08
C LYS A 243 24.00 -10.25 4.43
N ASN A 244 23.88 -11.16 3.46
CA ASN A 244 25.02 -11.74 2.74
C ASN A 244 25.88 -10.69 2.03
N GLN A 245 25.26 -9.64 1.48
CA GLN A 245 26.01 -8.59 0.78
C GLN A 245 26.64 -7.58 1.74
N LEU A 246 26.04 -7.33 2.90
CA LEU A 246 26.65 -6.52 3.97
C LEU A 246 27.95 -7.15 4.49
N GLU A 247 28.00 -8.48 4.64
CA GLU A 247 29.20 -9.21 5.05
C GLU A 247 30.38 -9.06 4.09
N LYS A 248 30.11 -8.68 2.83
CA LYS A 248 31.13 -8.44 1.78
C LYS A 248 31.58 -6.97 1.69
N GLY A 249 31.10 -6.09 2.56
CA GLY A 249 31.43 -4.67 2.64
C GLY A 249 30.42 -3.74 1.96
N GLU A 250 30.61 -2.45 2.13
CA GLU A 250 29.66 -1.39 1.73
C GLU A 250 29.80 -0.97 0.25
N ASP A 251 30.91 -1.26 -0.41
CA ASP A 251 31.17 -0.82 -1.78
C ASP A 251 30.11 -1.33 -2.75
N ASN A 252 29.43 -0.40 -3.41
CA ASN A 252 28.35 -0.70 -4.37
C ASN A 252 27.28 -1.66 -3.83
N LEU A 253 27.01 -1.64 -2.52
CA LEU A 253 26.16 -2.59 -1.81
C LEU A 253 24.78 -2.75 -2.47
N ASP A 254 24.03 -1.64 -2.67
CA ASP A 254 22.69 -1.70 -3.24
C ASP A 254 22.69 -2.26 -4.67
N LYS A 255 23.71 -1.92 -5.47
CA LYS A 255 23.88 -2.50 -6.83
C LYS A 255 24.09 -4.01 -6.76
N ARG A 256 24.97 -4.49 -5.88
CA ARG A 256 25.23 -5.94 -5.71
C ARG A 256 23.97 -6.68 -5.24
N ILE A 257 23.21 -6.09 -4.31
CA ILE A 257 21.95 -6.66 -3.85
C ILE A 257 20.96 -6.78 -5.01
N ILE A 258 20.73 -5.71 -5.76
CA ILE A 258 19.80 -5.70 -6.90
C ILE A 258 20.18 -6.74 -7.96
N GLU A 259 21.44 -6.85 -8.32
CA GLU A 259 21.90 -7.87 -9.30
C GLU A 259 21.74 -9.29 -8.74
N GLY A 260 22.03 -9.51 -7.46
CA GLY A 260 21.79 -10.79 -6.81
C GLY A 260 20.31 -11.17 -6.77
N LEU A 261 19.42 -10.20 -6.49
CA LEU A 261 17.98 -10.41 -6.50
C LEU A 261 17.44 -10.72 -7.90
N LYS A 262 17.92 -10.06 -8.95
CA LYS A 262 17.55 -10.41 -10.35
C LYS A 262 17.87 -11.86 -10.70
N THR A 263 18.89 -12.45 -10.08
CA THR A 263 19.26 -13.83 -10.31
C THR A 263 18.45 -14.83 -9.48
N LYS A 264 18.07 -14.45 -8.25
CA LYS A 264 17.49 -15.38 -7.27
C LYS A 264 15.99 -15.22 -7.02
N ASP A 265 15.40 -14.13 -7.47
CA ASP A 265 13.98 -13.85 -7.31
C ASP A 265 13.31 -13.71 -8.69
N PRO A 266 12.62 -14.76 -9.18
CA PRO A 266 12.02 -14.76 -10.52
C PRO A 266 11.01 -13.65 -10.74
N SER A 267 10.22 -13.29 -9.71
CA SER A 267 9.24 -12.21 -9.81
C SER A 267 9.94 -10.86 -9.88
N PHE A 268 10.99 -10.65 -9.10
CA PHE A 268 11.79 -9.43 -9.15
C PHE A 268 12.59 -9.31 -10.45
N ALA A 269 13.10 -10.41 -11.02
CA ALA A 269 13.84 -10.42 -12.27
C ALA A 269 13.07 -9.75 -13.43
N ASN A 270 11.74 -9.79 -13.38
CA ASN A 270 10.86 -9.15 -14.35
C ASN A 270 10.95 -7.61 -14.34
N ILE A 271 11.69 -6.98 -13.42
CA ILE A 271 12.03 -5.55 -13.44
C ILE A 271 12.67 -5.14 -14.78
N THR A 272 13.36 -6.06 -15.45
CA THR A 272 13.99 -5.83 -16.75
C THR A 272 12.99 -5.56 -17.86
N TYR A 273 11.75 -6.03 -17.73
CA TYR A 273 10.69 -5.85 -18.71
C TYR A 273 9.81 -4.61 -18.43
N LEU A 274 10.01 -3.92 -17.30
CA LEU A 274 9.33 -2.66 -17.02
C LEU A 274 9.80 -1.58 -18.01
N PRO A 275 8.89 -0.69 -18.46
CA PRO A 275 9.27 0.54 -19.14
C PRO A 275 10.34 1.30 -18.37
N GLU A 276 11.23 2.01 -19.06
CA GLU A 276 12.42 2.61 -18.44
C GLU A 276 12.04 3.61 -17.34
N ASP A 277 11.02 4.42 -17.55
CA ASP A 277 10.55 5.41 -16.60
C ASP A 277 9.95 4.76 -15.35
N ILE A 278 9.15 3.69 -15.50
CA ILE A 278 8.63 2.88 -14.37
C ILE A 278 9.79 2.20 -13.65
N ARG A 279 10.74 1.62 -14.37
CA ARG A 279 11.91 0.97 -13.78
C ARG A 279 12.75 1.94 -12.94
N ARG A 280 12.92 3.19 -13.38
CA ARG A 280 13.62 4.23 -12.59
C ARG A 280 12.89 4.54 -11.29
N ARG A 281 11.56 4.65 -11.31
CA ARG A 281 10.75 4.79 -10.11
C ARG A 281 10.93 3.58 -9.18
N GLU A 282 10.85 2.37 -9.72
CA GLU A 282 11.02 1.16 -8.91
C GLU A 282 12.39 1.11 -8.24
N ILE A 283 13.48 1.44 -8.93
CA ILE A 283 14.82 1.50 -8.35
C ILE A 283 14.88 2.47 -7.17
N TYR A 284 14.20 3.63 -7.27
CA TYR A 284 14.13 4.56 -6.15
C TYR A 284 13.44 3.95 -4.93
N PHE A 285 12.28 3.30 -5.10
CA PHE A 285 11.54 2.69 -3.99
C PHE A 285 12.17 1.39 -3.47
N ILE A 286 12.90 0.66 -4.32
CA ILE A 286 13.75 -0.45 -3.88
C ILE A 286 14.79 0.06 -2.87
N GLY A 287 15.41 1.20 -3.14
CA GLY A 287 16.35 1.83 -2.19
C GLY A 287 15.75 2.06 -0.81
N ASN A 288 14.48 2.51 -0.72
CA ASN A 288 13.76 2.63 0.54
C ASN A 288 13.54 1.28 1.24
N SER A 289 13.19 0.24 0.49
CA SER A 289 13.02 -1.10 1.03
C SER A 289 14.35 -1.67 1.55
N LEU A 290 15.43 -1.52 0.80
CA LEU A 290 16.77 -1.94 1.22
C LEU A 290 17.24 -1.18 2.47
N LYS A 291 16.92 0.12 2.57
CA LYS A 291 17.23 0.91 3.76
C LYS A 291 16.56 0.33 5.01
N GLY A 292 15.27 0.02 4.94
CA GLY A 292 14.57 -0.58 6.08
C GLY A 292 15.13 -1.95 6.46
N MET A 293 15.48 -2.79 5.48
CA MET A 293 16.12 -4.09 5.76
C MET A 293 17.52 -3.94 6.36
N LYS A 294 18.33 -2.97 5.89
CA LYS A 294 19.65 -2.68 6.46
C LYS A 294 19.53 -2.19 7.91
N GLU A 295 18.62 -1.26 8.18
CA GLU A 295 18.37 -0.77 9.55
C GLU A 295 17.89 -1.91 10.46
N TYR A 296 17.02 -2.80 10.00
CA TYR A 296 16.58 -3.98 10.73
C TYR A 296 17.75 -4.90 11.10
N LEU A 297 18.63 -5.21 10.15
CA LEU A 297 19.78 -6.08 10.36
C LEU A 297 20.83 -5.47 11.31
N ASN A 298 21.03 -4.15 11.24
CA ASN A 298 21.95 -3.42 12.09
C ASN A 298 21.44 -3.28 13.54
N ALA A 299 20.10 -3.19 13.70
CA ALA A 299 19.45 -3.12 15.00
C ALA A 299 19.28 -4.50 15.67
N ALA A 300 19.59 -5.60 14.95
CA ALA A 300 19.32 -6.96 15.39
C ALA A 300 20.15 -7.42 16.59
N GLY A 301 19.66 -7.02 17.77
CA GLY A 301 19.76 -7.84 18.97
C GLY A 301 18.50 -8.74 19.07
N PRO A 302 18.45 -9.73 20.00
CA PRO A 302 17.34 -10.68 20.13
C PRO A 302 15.96 -10.06 20.41
N ASP A 303 15.88 -8.76 20.71
CA ASP A 303 14.65 -8.01 21.02
C ASP A 303 14.19 -7.02 19.94
N SER A 304 14.81 -7.01 18.76
CA SER A 304 14.54 -6.01 17.70
C SER A 304 13.12 -6.06 17.11
N ASP A 305 12.36 -7.10 17.39
CA ASP A 305 10.98 -7.29 16.91
C ASP A 305 9.88 -6.78 17.86
N LYS A 306 10.25 -6.20 19.02
CA LYS A 306 9.24 -5.57 19.89
C LYS A 306 8.75 -4.26 19.24
N MET A 307 7.43 -4.11 19.13
CA MET A 307 6.81 -2.85 18.69
C MET A 307 7.18 -1.75 19.70
N PRO A 308 7.53 -0.53 19.26
CA PRO A 308 7.68 0.59 20.18
C PRO A 308 6.35 0.80 20.93
N GLU A 309 6.40 0.80 22.25
CA GLU A 309 5.31 1.27 23.11
C GLU A 309 5.19 2.79 22.89
N THR A 310 4.06 3.25 22.37
CA THR A 310 3.72 4.67 22.22
C THR A 310 2.65 5.06 23.19
#